data_c86a6289a9ea206ae959fd0d461449bb
#
_entry.id   c86a6289a9ea206ae959fd0d461449bb
#
_cell.length_a   1.000
_cell.length_b   1.000
_cell.length_c   1.000
_cell.angle_alpha   90.00
_cell.angle_beta   90.00
_cell.angle_gamma   90.00
#
_symmetry.space_group_name_H-M   'P 1'
#
loop_
_entity.id
_entity.type
_entity.pdbx_description
1 polymer ?
#
loop_
_entity_poly.entity_id
_entity_poly.type
_entity_poly.pdbx_seq_one_letter_code
_entity_poly.pdbx_strand_id
1 'polypeptide(L)'
;MRPTPRPMGAAALLLLLGLWGRPASAQRAAFPDDFLGLTRCEAGRPVTRLRPDVRDSLLREQLEVHEAVHRRQSDQFGSCEAFMASLGSARRIIEVELPAYCAQWRVAVRQGADSSATRRDFAWRIAAQSGAMENRLEILQRLERECPVRPDQPPP
;
A
#
# COMPACT_ATOMS: atom_id res chain seq x y z
N MET A 1 -28.03 46.21 -63.34
CA MET A 1 -26.83 45.70 -62.67
C MET A 1 -26.80 46.26 -61.26
N ARG A 2 -27.05 45.42 -60.25
CA ARG A 2 -27.03 45.82 -58.83
C ARG A 2 -25.77 45.29 -58.18
N PRO A 3 -25.04 46.07 -57.38
CA PRO A 3 -23.87 45.56 -56.66
C PRO A 3 -24.32 44.78 -55.42
N THR A 4 -23.66 43.63 -55.19
CA THR A 4 -23.84 42.79 -54.04
C THR A 4 -23.07 43.35 -52.84
N PRO A 5 -23.60 43.31 -51.62
CA PRO A 5 -22.88 43.72 -50.44
C PRO A 5 -21.88 42.63 -49.97
N ARG A 6 -20.68 43.07 -49.60
CA ARG A 6 -19.64 42.25 -48.94
C ARG A 6 -20.05 41.96 -47.50
N PRO A 7 -19.87 40.75 -47.01
CA PRO A 7 -19.98 40.48 -45.59
C PRO A 7 -18.75 41.00 -44.82
N MET A 8 -19.03 41.75 -43.79
CA MET A 8 -18.04 42.23 -42.82
C MET A 8 -17.49 41.03 -42.03
N GLY A 9 -16.16 40.97 -41.97
CA GLY A 9 -15.45 39.96 -41.21
C GLY A 9 -15.72 40.07 -39.72
N ALA A 10 -16.19 38.96 -39.13
CA ALA A 10 -16.25 38.80 -37.69
C ALA A 10 -14.83 38.56 -37.15
N ALA A 11 -14.34 39.53 -36.39
CA ALA A 11 -13.11 39.39 -35.63
C ALA A 11 -13.30 38.32 -34.57
N ALA A 12 -12.68 37.18 -34.76
CA ALA A 12 -12.62 36.13 -33.74
C ALA A 12 -11.71 36.60 -32.59
N LEU A 13 -12.34 37.00 -31.50
CA LEU A 13 -11.68 37.33 -30.26
C LEU A 13 -11.24 35.98 -29.64
N LEU A 14 -10.00 35.58 -29.89
CA LEU A 14 -9.37 34.44 -29.21
C LEU A 14 -9.15 34.80 -27.74
N LEU A 15 -10.11 34.45 -26.92
CA LEU A 15 -9.94 34.38 -25.47
C LEU A 15 -8.92 33.25 -25.17
N LEU A 16 -7.66 33.61 -25.04
CA LEU A 16 -6.63 32.80 -24.37
C LEU A 16 -7.03 32.68 -22.91
N LEU A 17 -7.93 31.76 -22.63
CA LEU A 17 -8.13 31.20 -21.29
C LEU A 17 -6.82 30.52 -20.91
N GLY A 18 -6.01 31.27 -20.16
CA GLY A 18 -4.81 30.74 -19.54
C GLY A 18 -5.17 29.47 -18.80
N LEU A 19 -4.74 28.34 -19.34
CA LEU A 19 -4.59 27.11 -18.60
C LEU A 19 -3.55 27.38 -17.51
N TRP A 20 -4.01 28.00 -16.44
CA TRP A 20 -3.32 27.99 -15.19
C TRP A 20 -3.28 26.50 -14.79
N GLY A 21 -2.18 25.86 -15.19
CA GLY A 21 -1.86 24.55 -14.66
C GLY A 21 -2.03 24.66 -13.15
N ARG A 22 -3.10 24.05 -12.64
CA ARG A 22 -3.20 23.78 -11.22
C ARG A 22 -1.86 23.15 -10.88
N PRO A 23 -1.08 23.75 -9.95
CA PRO A 23 0.06 23.02 -9.44
C PRO A 23 -0.51 21.65 -9.10
N ALA A 24 0.18 20.61 -9.52
CA ALA A 24 -0.05 19.29 -9.01
C ALA A 24 0.24 19.38 -7.51
N SER A 25 -0.64 20.12 -6.83
CA SER A 25 -0.77 20.11 -5.39
C SER A 25 -0.97 18.65 -5.14
N ALA A 26 0.16 18.02 -4.81
CA ALA A 26 0.22 16.71 -4.30
C ALA A 26 -1.12 16.44 -3.63
N GLN A 27 -2.03 15.77 -4.35
CA GLN A 27 -3.06 15.02 -3.71
C GLN A 27 -2.23 14.11 -2.83
N ARG A 28 -2.01 14.53 -1.59
CA ARG A 28 -1.61 13.66 -0.52
C ARG A 28 -2.75 12.65 -0.52
N ALA A 29 -2.52 11.57 -1.28
CA ALA A 29 -3.49 10.52 -1.37
C ALA A 29 -3.79 10.20 0.08
N ALA A 30 -5.02 10.50 0.49
CA ALA A 30 -5.45 10.30 1.85
C ALA A 30 -5.06 8.87 2.21
N PHE A 31 -4.43 8.71 3.36
CA PHE A 31 -4.10 7.40 3.87
C PHE A 31 -5.43 6.66 3.98
N PRO A 32 -5.63 5.47 3.38
CA PRO A 32 -6.86 4.74 3.58
C PRO A 32 -7.06 4.53 5.08
N ASP A 33 -8.25 4.80 5.61
CA ASP A 33 -8.52 4.82 7.06
C ASP A 33 -8.13 3.51 7.76
N ASP A 34 -8.16 2.40 7.00
CA ASP A 34 -7.86 1.05 7.52
C ASP A 34 -6.36 0.69 7.55
N PHE A 35 -5.50 1.53 6.99
CA PHE A 35 -4.07 1.24 6.89
C PHE A 35 -3.24 2.11 7.85
N LEU A 36 -2.39 1.47 8.65
CA LEU A 36 -1.45 2.14 9.56
C LEU A 36 -0.08 2.37 8.90
N GLY A 37 0.28 1.53 7.94
CA GLY A 37 1.45 1.61 7.09
C GLY A 37 1.10 1.33 5.64
N LEU A 38 1.88 1.83 4.70
CA LEU A 38 1.65 1.62 3.28
C LEU A 38 2.92 1.81 2.49
N THR A 39 3.26 0.82 1.66
CA THR A 39 4.31 0.95 0.65
C THR A 39 3.69 1.27 -0.70
N ARG A 40 4.14 2.33 -1.35
CA ARG A 40 3.71 2.79 -2.67
C ARG A 40 4.89 3.01 -3.60
N CYS A 41 4.62 3.01 -4.91
CA CYS A 41 5.61 3.40 -5.90
C CYS A 41 5.63 4.92 -6.06
N GLU A 42 6.77 5.52 -5.81
CA GLU A 42 7.01 6.94 -6.07
C GLU A 42 8.27 7.06 -6.93
N ALA A 43 8.13 7.59 -8.14
CA ALA A 43 9.21 7.68 -9.13
C ALA A 43 9.95 6.34 -9.36
N GLY A 44 9.21 5.24 -9.50
CA GLY A 44 9.75 3.91 -9.77
C GLY A 44 10.33 3.19 -8.54
N ARG A 45 10.24 3.76 -7.35
CA ARG A 45 10.81 3.20 -6.12
C ARG A 45 9.75 2.92 -5.06
N PRO A 46 9.90 1.85 -4.28
CA PRO A 46 9.01 1.59 -3.16
C PRO A 46 9.28 2.58 -2.02
N VAL A 47 8.29 3.39 -1.69
CA VAL A 47 8.33 4.34 -0.58
C VAL A 47 7.33 3.94 0.48
N THR A 48 7.82 3.77 1.70
CA THR A 48 6.98 3.47 2.87
C THR A 48 6.51 4.76 3.52
N ARG A 49 5.25 4.80 3.85
CA ARG A 49 4.66 5.83 4.69
C ARG A 49 3.92 5.18 5.85
N LEU A 50 4.14 5.68 7.05
CA LEU A 50 3.33 5.34 8.22
C LEU A 50 2.34 6.45 8.50
N ARG A 51 1.18 6.09 9.00
CA ARG A 51 0.15 7.06 9.37
C ARG A 51 0.67 7.99 10.48
N PRO A 52 0.51 9.32 10.34
CA PRO A 52 1.16 10.30 11.23
C PRO A 52 0.71 10.20 12.70
N ASP A 53 -0.47 9.66 12.97
CA ASP A 53 -1.02 9.46 14.30
C ASP A 53 -0.51 8.19 15.01
N VAL A 54 0.25 7.33 14.33
CA VAL A 54 0.97 6.21 14.95
C VAL A 54 2.11 6.75 15.79
N ARG A 55 1.84 7.00 17.08
CA ARG A 55 2.80 7.55 18.05
C ARG A 55 3.45 6.49 18.94
N ASP A 56 2.81 5.34 19.08
CA ASP A 56 3.36 4.22 19.82
C ASP A 56 4.61 3.68 19.10
N SER A 57 5.74 3.72 19.80
CA SER A 57 7.05 3.32 19.24
C SER A 57 7.11 1.81 18.96
N LEU A 58 6.45 0.98 19.77
CA LEU A 58 6.43 -0.47 19.59
C LEU A 58 5.60 -0.83 18.35
N LEU A 59 4.44 -0.21 18.20
CA LEU A 59 3.61 -0.39 17.00
C LEU A 59 4.34 0.13 15.75
N ARG A 60 5.04 1.26 15.86
CA ARG A 60 5.83 1.81 14.76
C ARG A 60 6.90 0.83 14.29
N GLU A 61 7.68 0.23 15.21
CA GLU A 61 8.68 -0.79 14.89
C GLU A 61 8.06 -1.99 14.16
N GLN A 62 6.91 -2.47 14.63
CA GLN A 62 6.18 -3.56 13.98
C GLN A 62 5.81 -3.21 12.53
N LEU A 63 5.27 -2.02 12.30
CA LEU A 63 4.88 -1.56 10.97
C LEU A 63 6.09 -1.34 10.05
N GLU A 64 7.18 -0.77 10.55
CA GLU A 64 8.41 -0.56 9.78
C GLU A 64 9.01 -1.88 9.28
N VAL A 65 8.99 -2.91 10.11
CA VAL A 65 9.44 -4.26 9.72
C VAL A 65 8.51 -4.89 8.68
N HIS A 66 7.20 -4.74 8.83
CA HIS A 66 6.21 -5.17 7.86
C HIS A 66 6.45 -4.54 6.49
N GLU A 67 6.52 -3.22 6.45
CA GLU A 67 6.72 -2.47 5.20
C GLU A 67 8.11 -2.72 4.58
N ALA A 68 9.12 -3.03 5.40
CA ALA A 68 10.43 -3.43 4.89
C ALA A 68 10.38 -4.75 4.10
N VAL A 69 9.48 -5.66 4.45
CA VAL A 69 9.26 -6.87 3.63
C VAL A 69 8.71 -6.49 2.27
N HIS A 70 7.71 -5.61 2.19
CA HIS A 70 7.13 -5.19 0.91
C HIS A 70 8.15 -4.48 0.00
N ARG A 71 9.04 -3.65 0.58
CA ARG A 71 10.16 -3.07 -0.21
C ARG A 71 11.04 -4.15 -0.83
N ARG A 72 11.47 -5.15 -0.04
CA ARG A 72 12.29 -6.26 -0.57
C ARG A 72 11.55 -7.08 -1.64
N GLN A 73 10.26 -7.34 -1.44
CA GLN A 73 9.43 -8.02 -2.44
C GLN A 73 9.36 -7.21 -3.75
N SER A 74 9.19 -5.90 -3.65
CA SER A 74 9.21 -5.00 -4.80
C SER A 74 10.54 -5.04 -5.54
N ASP A 75 11.67 -4.99 -4.81
CA ASP A 75 13.02 -5.05 -5.41
C ASP A 75 13.25 -6.39 -6.15
N GLN A 76 12.76 -7.50 -5.59
CA GLN A 76 12.85 -8.83 -6.21
C GLN A 76 11.97 -8.98 -7.45
N PHE A 77 10.96 -8.15 -7.60
CA PHE A 77 10.00 -8.22 -8.72
C PHE A 77 10.48 -7.49 -9.99
N GLY A 78 11.62 -6.82 -9.92
CA GLY A 78 12.24 -6.07 -11.02
C GLY A 78 11.79 -4.62 -11.14
N SER A 79 10.56 -4.27 -10.77
CA SER A 79 10.11 -2.88 -10.60
C SER A 79 8.97 -2.78 -9.59
N CYS A 80 8.85 -1.62 -8.98
CA CYS A 80 7.78 -1.34 -8.03
C CYS A 80 6.40 -1.39 -8.70
N GLU A 81 6.27 -0.86 -9.90
CA GLU A 81 5.03 -0.85 -10.66
C GLU A 81 4.58 -2.27 -11.03
N ALA A 82 5.52 -3.12 -11.48
CA ALA A 82 5.22 -4.52 -11.78
C ALA A 82 4.79 -5.28 -10.53
N PHE A 83 5.43 -5.03 -9.39
CA PHE A 83 5.01 -5.58 -8.11
C PHE A 83 3.58 -5.17 -7.76
N MET A 84 3.26 -3.88 -7.78
CA MET A 84 1.90 -3.39 -7.49
C MET A 84 0.86 -3.94 -8.46
N ALA A 85 1.17 -4.01 -9.75
CA ALA A 85 0.27 -4.60 -10.75
C ALA A 85 0.01 -6.09 -10.51
N SER A 86 0.95 -6.81 -9.87
CA SER A 86 0.78 -8.22 -9.54
C SER A 86 -0.25 -8.49 -8.44
N LEU A 87 -0.65 -7.48 -7.65
CA LEU A 87 -1.58 -7.60 -6.53
C LEU A 87 -3.06 -7.68 -6.96
N GLY A 88 -3.33 -8.08 -8.20
CA GLY A 88 -4.68 -8.11 -8.79
C GLY A 88 -5.59 -9.25 -8.33
N SER A 89 -5.16 -10.13 -7.40
CA SER A 89 -5.98 -11.22 -6.90
C SER A 89 -5.84 -11.42 -5.39
N ALA A 90 -6.90 -11.91 -4.75
CA ALA A 90 -6.91 -12.24 -3.33
C ALA A 90 -5.76 -13.20 -2.96
N ARG A 91 -5.56 -14.25 -3.75
CA ARG A 91 -4.46 -15.21 -3.53
C ARG A 91 -3.11 -14.51 -3.52
N ARG A 92 -2.85 -13.62 -4.49
CA ARG A 92 -1.57 -12.91 -4.58
C ARG A 92 -1.37 -11.95 -3.42
N ILE A 93 -2.41 -11.26 -2.99
CA ILE A 93 -2.36 -10.41 -1.79
C ILE A 93 -1.99 -11.26 -0.57
N ILE A 94 -2.65 -12.41 -0.35
CA ILE A 94 -2.33 -13.32 0.76
C ILE A 94 -0.86 -13.77 0.70
N GLU A 95 -0.34 -14.14 -0.46
CA GLU A 95 1.05 -14.57 -0.65
C GLU A 95 2.07 -13.47 -0.32
N VAL A 96 1.73 -12.22 -0.60
CA VAL A 96 2.58 -11.05 -0.35
C VAL A 96 2.52 -10.62 1.12
N GLU A 97 1.32 -10.64 1.72
CA GLU A 97 1.08 -10.20 3.09
C GLU A 97 1.60 -11.19 4.14
N LEU A 98 1.51 -12.49 3.90
CA LEU A 98 1.95 -13.49 4.85
C LEU A 98 3.37 -13.29 5.38
N PRO A 99 4.42 -13.13 4.54
CA PRO A 99 5.78 -12.88 5.02
C PRO A 99 5.90 -11.57 5.80
N ALA A 100 5.16 -10.53 5.42
CA ALA A 100 5.17 -9.24 6.08
C ALA A 100 4.56 -9.33 7.49
N TYR A 101 3.41 -9.98 7.62
CA TYR A 101 2.79 -10.23 8.92
C TYR A 101 3.60 -11.23 9.76
N CYS A 102 4.31 -12.18 9.18
CA CYS A 102 5.26 -13.03 9.93
C CYS A 102 6.38 -12.19 10.57
N ALA A 103 6.94 -11.26 9.82
CA ALA A 103 7.99 -10.38 10.34
C ALA A 103 7.45 -9.47 11.46
N GLN A 104 6.30 -8.86 11.24
CA GLN A 104 5.61 -8.04 12.23
C GLN A 104 5.27 -8.84 13.50
N TRP A 105 4.72 -10.05 13.35
CA TRP A 105 4.38 -10.92 14.46
C TRP A 105 5.57 -11.26 15.36
N ARG A 106 6.73 -11.54 14.78
CA ARG A 106 7.96 -11.80 15.55
C ARG A 106 8.36 -10.61 16.41
N VAL A 107 8.21 -9.39 15.89
CA VAL A 107 8.45 -8.16 16.66
C VAL A 107 7.43 -8.03 17.78
N ALA A 108 6.14 -8.18 17.49
CA ALA A 108 5.07 -8.07 18.48
C ALA A 108 5.26 -9.07 19.65
N VAL A 109 5.59 -10.33 19.36
CA VAL A 109 5.83 -11.35 20.38
C VAL A 109 7.05 -11.04 21.23
N ARG A 110 8.16 -10.54 20.64
CA ARG A 110 9.33 -10.07 21.42
C ARG A 110 8.99 -8.89 22.33
N GLN A 111 8.02 -8.08 21.95
CA GLN A 111 7.49 -6.96 22.73
C GLN A 111 6.45 -7.40 23.78
N GLY A 112 6.21 -8.71 23.93
CA GLY A 112 5.32 -9.27 24.95
C GLY A 112 3.87 -9.48 24.51
N ALA A 113 3.55 -9.34 23.22
CA ALA A 113 2.21 -9.62 22.74
C ALA A 113 1.87 -11.12 22.83
N ASP A 114 0.59 -11.44 23.11
CA ASP A 114 0.11 -12.82 23.05
C ASP A 114 0.22 -13.37 21.63
N SER A 115 1.01 -14.43 21.50
CA SER A 115 1.36 -15.05 20.22
C SER A 115 0.12 -15.52 19.44
N SER A 116 -0.81 -16.19 20.11
CA SER A 116 -2.00 -16.77 19.47
C SER A 116 -3.04 -15.71 19.11
N ALA A 117 -3.25 -14.73 20.01
CA ALA A 117 -4.18 -13.62 19.76
C ALA A 117 -3.68 -12.77 18.58
N THR A 118 -2.38 -12.48 18.53
CA THR A 118 -1.78 -11.70 17.45
C THR A 118 -1.89 -12.43 16.10
N ARG A 119 -1.67 -13.73 16.04
CA ARG A 119 -1.87 -14.50 14.79
C ARG A 119 -3.32 -14.47 14.30
N ARG A 120 -4.29 -14.58 15.22
CA ARG A 120 -5.71 -14.49 14.85
C ARG A 120 -6.08 -13.12 14.29
N ASP A 121 -5.56 -12.05 14.90
CA ASP A 121 -5.75 -10.69 14.40
C ASP A 121 -5.13 -10.51 13.01
N PHE A 122 -3.91 -10.98 12.80
CA PHE A 122 -3.24 -10.88 11.52
C PHE A 122 -3.90 -11.72 10.43
N ALA A 123 -4.38 -12.94 10.76
CA ALA A 123 -5.16 -13.73 9.82
C ALA A 123 -6.44 -13.00 9.37
N TRP A 124 -7.10 -12.32 10.30
CA TRP A 124 -8.26 -11.50 9.99
C TRP A 124 -7.89 -10.31 9.08
N ARG A 125 -6.80 -9.61 9.36
CA ARG A 125 -6.33 -8.46 8.56
C ARG A 125 -5.97 -8.87 7.14
N ILE A 126 -5.21 -9.94 6.96
CA ILE A 126 -4.85 -10.47 5.63
C ILE A 126 -6.11 -10.85 4.85
N ALA A 127 -7.07 -11.53 5.49
CA ALA A 127 -8.32 -11.91 4.86
C ALA A 127 -9.15 -10.68 4.44
N ALA A 128 -9.23 -9.65 5.29
CA ALA A 128 -9.92 -8.41 5.00
C ALA A 128 -9.25 -7.65 3.84
N GLN A 129 -7.92 -7.48 3.86
CA GLN A 129 -7.16 -6.81 2.81
C GLN A 129 -7.25 -7.50 1.46
N SER A 130 -7.29 -8.83 1.45
CA SER A 130 -7.43 -9.62 0.23
C SER A 130 -8.86 -9.69 -0.29
N GLY A 131 -9.85 -9.24 0.50
CA GLY A 131 -11.27 -9.40 0.18
C GLY A 131 -11.76 -10.85 0.24
N ALA A 132 -11.04 -11.74 0.92
CA ALA A 132 -11.30 -13.18 0.98
C ALA A 132 -11.45 -13.66 2.43
N MET A 133 -12.49 -13.17 3.11
CA MET A 133 -12.75 -13.48 4.52
C MET A 133 -12.98 -14.95 4.80
N GLU A 134 -13.46 -15.71 3.82
CA GLU A 134 -13.63 -17.17 3.86
C GLU A 134 -12.30 -17.91 4.05
N ASN A 135 -11.18 -17.31 3.61
CA ASN A 135 -9.85 -17.92 3.71
C ASN A 135 -9.18 -17.70 5.08
N ARG A 136 -9.83 -17.01 6.02
CA ARG A 136 -9.23 -16.64 7.31
C ARG A 136 -8.64 -17.81 8.08
N LEU A 137 -9.31 -18.97 8.11
CA LEU A 137 -8.82 -20.14 8.81
C LEU A 137 -7.59 -20.75 8.13
N GLU A 138 -7.57 -20.80 6.81
CA GLU A 138 -6.40 -21.26 6.06
C GLU A 138 -5.21 -20.32 6.29
N ILE A 139 -5.43 -19.02 6.25
CA ILE A 139 -4.40 -18.01 6.53
C ILE A 139 -3.84 -18.19 7.94
N LEU A 140 -4.69 -18.40 8.94
CA LEU A 140 -4.24 -18.68 10.31
C LEU A 140 -3.34 -19.91 10.38
N GLN A 141 -3.76 -21.02 9.77
CA GLN A 141 -2.96 -22.24 9.72
C GLN A 141 -1.62 -22.03 9.00
N ARG A 142 -1.60 -21.20 7.96
CA ARG A 142 -0.36 -20.81 7.27
C ARG A 142 0.55 -19.98 8.18
N LEU A 143 0.03 -18.98 8.89
CA LEU A 143 0.80 -18.21 9.87
C LEU A 143 1.40 -19.12 10.96
N GLU A 144 0.69 -20.14 11.40
CA GLU A 144 1.21 -21.09 12.39
C GLU A 144 2.34 -21.96 11.85
N ARG A 145 2.25 -22.43 10.61
CA ARG A 145 3.29 -23.26 9.97
C ARG A 145 4.50 -22.48 9.49
N GLU A 146 4.25 -21.32 8.87
CA GLU A 146 5.29 -20.57 8.12
C GLU A 146 5.99 -19.53 9.00
N CYS A 147 5.39 -19.15 10.14
CA CYS A 147 5.94 -18.19 11.08
C CYS A 147 6.30 -18.86 12.42
N PRO A 148 7.27 -19.78 12.46
CA PRO A 148 7.66 -20.40 13.72
C PRO A 148 8.29 -19.37 14.65
N VAL A 149 7.94 -19.44 15.94
CA VAL A 149 8.69 -18.74 16.99
C VAL A 149 10.05 -19.42 17.10
N ARG A 150 11.08 -18.77 16.63
CA ARG A 150 12.46 -19.13 16.97
C ARG A 150 12.98 -18.05 17.91
N PRO A 151 13.08 -18.32 19.19
CA PRO A 151 13.50 -17.34 20.20
C PRO A 151 14.91 -16.77 19.96
N ASP A 152 15.70 -17.46 19.18
CA ASP A 152 17.12 -17.24 18.91
C ASP A 152 17.41 -16.64 17.52
N GLN A 153 16.41 -16.38 16.70
CA GLN A 153 16.64 -15.84 15.37
C GLN A 153 16.66 -14.30 15.39
N PRO A 154 17.79 -13.65 15.02
CA PRO A 154 17.82 -12.20 14.87
C PRO A 154 16.79 -11.75 13.81
N PRO A 155 16.28 -10.52 13.90
CA PRO A 155 15.39 -9.98 12.87
C PRO A 155 16.06 -10.04 11.50
N PRO A 156 15.27 -10.29 10.45
CA PRO A 156 15.79 -10.25 9.08
C PRO A 156 16.19 -8.82 8.66
#